data_c84a469c61a48c7dd28df1e6ee132ad7
#
_entry.id   c84a469c61a48c7dd28df1e6ee132ad7
#
_cell.length_a   1.000
_cell.length_b   1.000
_cell.length_c   1.000
_cell.angle_alpha   90.00
_cell.angle_beta   90.00
_cell.angle_gamma   90.00
#
_symmetry.space_group_name_H-M   'P 1'
#
loop_
_entity.id
_entity.type
_entity.pdbx_description
1 polymer ?
#
loop_
_entity_poly.entity_id
_entity_poly.type
_entity_poly.pdbx_seq_one_letter_code
_entity_poly.pdbx_strand_id
1 'polypeptide(L)' 'MLRLNRKAGESIIITAGDDQIVVTVDKIERSFVRLSIEAPREIIIDRSEIHAKRIRNHD' A
#
# COMPACT_ATOMS: atom_id res chain seq x y z
N MET A 1 -3.06 -11.19 13.18
CA MET A 1 -3.07 -10.25 12.04
C MET A 1 -3.88 -9.00 12.38
N LEU A 2 -3.34 -7.85 12.06
CA LEU A 2 -4.04 -6.58 12.29
C LEU A 2 -5.03 -6.33 11.17
N ARG A 3 -6.25 -5.98 11.52
CA ARG A 3 -7.29 -5.62 10.56
C ARG A 3 -7.83 -4.25 10.93
N LEU A 4 -7.92 -3.38 9.94
CA LEU A 4 -8.39 -2.00 10.14
C LEU A 4 -9.46 -1.67 9.11
N ASN A 5 -10.46 -0.93 9.56
CA ASN A 5 -11.49 -0.43 8.66
C ASN A 5 -11.24 1.05 8.41
N ARG A 6 -11.31 1.47 7.15
CA ARG A 6 -11.18 2.87 6.79
C ARG A 6 -12.28 3.24 5.81
N LYS A 7 -12.76 4.47 5.93
CA LYS A 7 -13.71 5.03 4.97
C LYS A 7 -12.95 5.79 3.89
N ALA A 8 -13.61 6.09 2.80
CA ALA A 8 -13.03 6.91 1.74
C ALA A 8 -12.52 8.22 2.33
N GLY A 9 -11.33 8.62 1.96
CA GLY A 9 -10.68 9.83 2.44
C GLY A 9 -9.85 9.63 3.69
N GLU A 10 -9.94 8.48 4.34
CA GLU A 10 -9.19 8.20 5.55
C GLU A 10 -7.91 7.45 5.25
N SER A 11 -6.93 7.60 6.13
CA SER A 11 -5.60 7.04 5.92
C SER A 11 -5.18 6.16 7.07
N ILE A 12 -4.14 5.36 6.81
CA ILE A 12 -3.36 4.71 7.86
C ILE A 12 -1.90 5.07 7.64
N ILE A 13 -1.13 4.99 8.70
CA ILE A 13 0.30 5.28 8.64
C ILE A 13 1.06 4.05 9.08
N ILE A 14 2.00 3.62 8.24
CA ILE A 14 2.88 2.51 8.55
C ILE A 14 4.25 3.10 8.86
N THR A 15 4.75 2.83 10.06
CA THR A 15 6.07 3.30 10.46
C THR A 15 7.04 2.14 10.40
N ALA A 16 8.10 2.31 9.62
CA ALA A 16 9.14 1.30 9.45
C ALA A 16 10.49 1.97 9.65
N GLY A 17 11.07 1.80 10.86
CA GLY A 17 12.28 2.52 11.20
C GLY A 17 12.01 4.00 11.23
N ASP A 18 12.78 4.75 10.46
CA ASP A 18 12.63 6.20 10.36
C ASP A 18 11.67 6.60 9.23
N ASP A 19 11.15 5.63 8.50
CA ASP A 19 10.30 5.88 7.34
C ASP A 19 8.83 5.81 7.72
N GLN A 20 8.04 6.65 7.07
CA GLN A 20 6.58 6.62 7.22
C GLN A 20 5.95 6.42 5.86
N ILE A 21 4.99 5.51 5.81
CA ILE A 21 4.23 5.20 4.60
C ILE A 21 2.78 5.55 4.89
N VAL A 22 2.20 6.42 4.09
CA VAL A 22 0.82 6.84 4.27
C VAL A 22 -0.02 6.15 3.20
N VAL A 23 -1.00 5.37 3.63
CA VAL A 23 -1.92 4.69 2.73
C VAL A 23 -3.29 5.34 2.90
N THR A 24 -3.81 5.93 1.84
CA THR A 24 -5.09 6.63 1.85
C THR A 24 -6.09 5.89 0.99
N VAL A 25 -7.29 5.73 1.50
CA VAL A 25 -8.39 5.18 0.70
C VAL A 25 -9.00 6.35 -0.07
N ASP A 26 -8.66 6.45 -1.36
CA ASP A 26 -9.16 7.55 -2.19
C ASP A 26 -10.63 7.36 -2.56
N LYS A 27 -10.99 6.14 -2.91
CA LYS A 27 -12.28 5.88 -3.50
C LYS A 27 -12.67 4.43 -3.26
N ILE A 28 -13.93 4.23 -2.90
CA ILE A 28 -14.49 2.90 -2.72
C ILE A 28 -15.60 2.73 -3.74
N GLU A 29 -15.42 1.79 -4.65
CA GLU A 29 -16.39 1.46 -5.66
C GLU A 29 -16.88 0.05 -5.45
N ARG A 30 -17.91 -0.36 -6.22
CA ARG A 30 -18.51 -1.67 -6.08
C ARG A 30 -17.51 -2.80 -6.32
N SER A 31 -16.64 -2.65 -7.31
CA SER A 31 -15.73 -3.72 -7.72
C SER A 31 -14.26 -3.46 -7.43
N PHE A 32 -13.92 -2.28 -6.89
CA PHE A 32 -12.52 -1.96 -6.59
C PHE A 32 -12.43 -0.89 -5.53
N VAL A 33 -11.24 -0.79 -4.96
CA VAL A 33 -10.88 0.28 -4.03
C VAL A 33 -9.63 0.94 -4.59
N ARG A 34 -9.63 2.27 -4.64
CA ARG A 34 -8.45 3.00 -5.07
C ARG A 34 -7.68 3.46 -3.85
N LEU A 35 -6.40 3.11 -3.83
CA LEU A 35 -5.51 3.47 -2.74
C LEU A 35 -4.42 4.39 -3.26
N SER A 36 -4.12 5.44 -2.50
CA SER A 36 -2.96 6.28 -2.75
C SER A 36 -1.93 5.96 -1.69
N ILE A 37 -0.71 5.75 -2.11
CA ILE A 37 0.37 5.38 -1.20
C ILE A 37 1.49 6.40 -1.33
N GLU A 38 1.85 7.02 -0.21
CA GLU A 38 2.94 7.97 -0.17
C GLU A 38 4.05 7.39 0.67
N ALA A 39 5.23 7.26 0.10
CA ALA A 39 6.35 6.62 0.76
C ALA A 39 7.66 7.20 0.25
N PRO A 40 8.75 7.05 1.03
CA PRO A 40 10.08 7.41 0.53
C PRO A 40 10.41 6.61 -0.71
N ARG A 41 11.24 7.22 -1.57
CA ARG A 41 11.58 6.63 -2.87
C ARG A 41 12.23 5.27 -2.77
N GLU A 42 13.00 5.02 -1.72
CA GLU A 42 13.70 3.75 -1.52
C GLU A 42 12.78 2.60 -1.09
N ILE A 43 11.55 2.91 -0.67
CA ILE A 43 10.59 1.87 -0.31
C ILE A 43 9.93 1.35 -1.57
N ILE A 44 10.02 0.04 -1.77
CA ILE A 44 9.41 -0.61 -2.93
C ILE A 44 7.98 -0.98 -2.57
N ILE A 45 7.04 -0.51 -3.41
CA ILE A 45 5.63 -0.79 -3.22
C ILE A 45 5.13 -1.48 -4.48
N ASP A 46 4.69 -2.71 -4.34
CA ASP A 46 4.22 -3.52 -5.46
C ASP A 46 2.82 -4.05 -5.19
N ARG A 47 2.05 -4.16 -6.25
CA ARG A 47 0.86 -5.01 -6.22
C ARG A 47 1.36 -6.44 -6.04
N SER A 48 0.58 -7.26 -5.34
CA SER A 48 1.03 -8.60 -4.98
C SER A 48 1.41 -9.46 -6.19
N GLU A 49 0.67 -9.36 -7.29
CA GLU A 49 0.99 -10.13 -8.48
C GLU A 49 2.28 -9.66 -9.15
N ILE A 50 2.59 -8.37 -9.03
CA ILE A 50 3.84 -7.82 -9.56
C ILE A 50 5.01 -8.21 -8.66
N HIS A 51 4.78 -8.20 -7.36
CA HIS A 51 5.81 -8.60 -6.39
C HIS A 51 6.26 -10.05 -6.64
N ALA A 52 5.32 -10.95 -6.88
CA ALA A 52 5.64 -12.34 -7.19
C ALA A 52 6.50 -12.46 -8.45
N LYS A 53 6.18 -11.67 -9.47
CA LYS A 53 6.97 -11.64 -10.70
C LYS A 53 8.38 -11.13 -10.46
N ARG A 54 8.52 -10.07 -9.65
CA ARG A 54 9.82 -9.47 -9.36
C ARG A 54 10.74 -10.47 -8.67
N ILE A 55 10.21 -11.19 -7.69
CA ILE A 55 10.97 -12.20 -6.98
C ILE A 55 11.39 -13.33 -7.91
N ARG A 56 10.44 -13.76 -8.77
CA ARG A 56 10.70 -14.84 -9.72
C ARG A 56 11.82 -14.50 -10.70
N ASN A 57 11.92 -13.24 -11.09
CA ASN A 57 12.92 -12.79 -12.05
C ASN A 57 14.22 -12.37 -11.41
N HIS A 58 14.31 -12.43 -10.10
CA HIS A 58 15.48 -11.99 -9.36
C HIS A 58 16.40 -13.19 -9.09
N ASP A 59 17.24 -13.50 -10.03
CA ASP A 59 18.20 -14.61 -9.90
C ASP A 59 19.61 -14.11 -9.81
#